data_b0e596f0d6bfff225f7697b9f429153e
#
_entry.id   b0e596f0d6bfff225f7697b9f429153e
#
_cell.length_a   1.000
_cell.length_b   1.000
_cell.length_c   1.000
_cell.angle_alpha   90.00
_cell.angle_beta   90.00
_cell.angle_gamma   90.00
#
_symmetry.space_group_name_H-M   'P 1'
#
loop_
_entity.id
_entity.type
_entity.pdbx_description
1 polymer ?
#
loop_
_entity_poly.entity_id
_entity_poly.type
_entity_poly.pdbx_seq_one_letter_code
_entity_poly.pdbx_strand_id
1 'polypeptide(L)'
;MKRYFRLVLLFLIACGSFTTGSCQKKSLRVVIIRHGEKPDNGDNLNCQGLNRAMALPKVLFAKFGTASEIYIPAVNAGDKTKSARMFQTITPYAVKYNLDINSSYDTEDYKHLAKEVLLQKGVVVLVWEHSAIPHIAKALGVQEDIRDWPGSDFDSIWIITYKNGKATLTADKEGLNPSAACPF
;
A
#
# COMPACT_ATOMS: atom_id res chain seq x y z
N MET A 1 51.29 20.19 66.00
CA MET A 1 49.83 20.07 65.85
C MET A 1 49.52 20.01 64.33
N LYS A 2 49.29 18.81 63.76
CA LYS A 2 49.11 18.58 62.32
C LYS A 2 47.59 18.52 62.05
N ARG A 3 47.05 19.49 61.30
CA ARG A 3 45.66 19.50 60.83
C ARG A 3 45.55 18.65 59.54
N TYR A 4 44.85 17.55 59.61
CA TYR A 4 44.54 16.73 58.41
C TYR A 4 43.31 17.34 57.73
N PHE A 5 43.52 17.81 56.47
CA PHE A 5 42.45 18.28 55.58
C PHE A 5 41.91 17.06 54.82
N ARG A 6 40.69 16.64 55.15
CA ARG A 6 40.02 15.58 54.45
C ARG A 6 39.31 16.14 53.20
N LEU A 7 39.87 15.85 52.05
CA LEU A 7 39.21 16.06 50.75
C LEU A 7 38.14 14.98 50.58
N VAL A 8 36.85 15.38 50.58
CA VAL A 8 35.73 14.51 50.19
C VAL A 8 35.51 14.69 48.71
N LEU A 9 35.88 13.68 47.94
CA LEU A 9 35.66 13.60 46.49
C LEU A 9 34.25 13.12 46.24
N LEU A 10 33.34 14.03 45.88
CA LEU A 10 31.95 13.71 45.46
C LEU A 10 32.00 13.22 44.01
N PHE A 11 31.88 11.89 43.82
CA PHE A 11 31.63 11.28 42.52
C PHE A 11 30.15 11.48 42.13
N LEU A 12 29.89 12.47 41.30
CA LEU A 12 28.60 12.61 40.61
C LEU A 12 28.48 11.52 39.53
N ILE A 13 27.82 10.43 39.85
CA ILE A 13 27.39 9.43 38.86
C ILE A 13 26.25 10.04 38.07
N ALA A 14 26.57 10.63 36.91
CA ALA A 14 25.56 11.01 35.91
C ALA A 14 24.98 9.73 35.32
N CYS A 15 23.85 9.27 35.86
CA CYS A 15 23.02 8.22 35.26
C CYS A 15 22.44 8.77 33.94
N GLY A 16 23.18 8.63 32.86
CA GLY A 16 22.69 8.86 31.51
C GLY A 16 21.60 7.84 31.20
N SER A 17 20.32 8.26 31.28
CA SER A 17 19.20 7.47 30.81
C SER A 17 19.32 7.31 29.29
N PHE A 18 19.94 6.20 28.85
CA PHE A 18 19.84 5.77 27.46
C PHE A 18 18.37 5.39 27.20
N THR A 19 17.60 6.30 26.67
CA THR A 19 16.32 5.95 26.06
C THR A 19 16.63 5.08 24.83
N THR A 20 16.59 3.77 24.99
CA THR A 20 16.57 2.83 23.89
C THR A 20 15.29 3.08 23.12
N GLY A 21 15.36 3.93 22.10
CA GLY A 21 14.27 4.09 21.14
C GLY A 21 13.94 2.71 20.59
N SER A 22 12.85 2.10 21.08
CA SER A 22 12.31 0.87 20.53
C SER A 22 11.98 1.16 19.07
N CYS A 23 12.82 0.71 18.16
CA CYS A 23 12.52 0.69 16.73
C CYS A 23 11.37 -0.32 16.55
N GLN A 24 10.14 0.16 16.73
CA GLN A 24 8.96 -0.65 16.58
C GLN A 24 8.91 -1.10 15.12
N LYS A 25 9.22 -2.38 14.90
CA LYS A 25 9.21 -3.03 13.59
C LYS A 25 7.83 -2.80 12.98
N LYS A 26 7.74 -1.95 11.95
CA LYS A 26 6.46 -1.66 11.27
C LYS A 26 5.85 -2.98 10.82
N SER A 27 4.66 -3.30 11.33
CA SER A 27 3.88 -4.45 10.88
C SER A 27 3.45 -4.26 9.43
N LEU A 28 3.32 -5.36 8.69
CA LEU A 28 2.79 -5.32 7.33
C LEU A 28 1.32 -4.89 7.35
N ARG A 29 0.96 -3.97 6.45
CA ARG A 29 -0.40 -3.59 6.09
C ARG A 29 -0.51 -3.60 4.58
N VAL A 30 -1.38 -4.44 4.04
CA VAL A 30 -1.65 -4.49 2.59
C VAL A 30 -2.90 -3.69 2.29
N VAL A 31 -2.79 -2.73 1.39
CA VAL A 31 -3.88 -1.87 0.91
C VAL A 31 -4.15 -2.25 -0.54
N ILE A 32 -5.34 -2.74 -0.82
CA ILE A 32 -5.74 -3.18 -2.16
C ILE A 32 -6.81 -2.23 -2.68
N ILE A 33 -6.56 -1.67 -3.85
CA ILE A 33 -7.53 -0.87 -4.59
C ILE A 33 -7.71 -1.46 -5.99
N ARG A 34 -8.83 -1.14 -6.60
CA ARG A 34 -9.08 -1.42 -7.99
C ARG A 34 -8.47 -0.33 -8.88
N HIS A 35 -8.18 -0.64 -10.15
CA HIS A 35 -7.91 0.39 -11.16
C HIS A 35 -9.10 1.37 -11.31
N GLY A 36 -8.85 2.58 -11.75
CA GLY A 36 -9.88 3.60 -12.03
C GLY A 36 -10.86 3.21 -13.14
N GLU A 37 -11.85 4.03 -13.36
CA GLU A 37 -12.92 3.82 -14.34
C GLU A 37 -12.35 3.64 -15.76
N LYS A 38 -13.02 2.80 -16.54
CA LYS A 38 -12.61 2.43 -17.90
C LYS A 38 -13.74 2.64 -18.89
N PRO A 39 -13.46 2.83 -20.19
CA PRO A 39 -14.47 2.76 -21.23
C PRO A 39 -14.99 1.32 -21.39
N ASP A 40 -16.12 1.15 -22.06
CA ASP A 40 -16.66 -0.17 -22.38
C ASP A 40 -15.69 -0.99 -23.25
N ASN A 41 -14.99 -0.31 -24.15
CA ASN A 41 -13.96 -0.89 -25.01
C ASN A 41 -12.63 -0.19 -24.86
N GLY A 42 -11.54 -0.96 -24.80
CA GLY A 42 -10.16 -0.44 -24.72
C GLY A 42 -9.47 -0.80 -23.40
N ASP A 43 -8.15 -0.60 -23.37
CA ASP A 43 -7.28 -1.05 -22.29
C ASP A 43 -6.82 0.07 -21.35
N ASN A 44 -7.19 1.31 -21.65
CA ASN A 44 -6.84 2.48 -20.84
C ASN A 44 -7.94 2.85 -19.84
N LEU A 45 -7.62 3.76 -18.93
CA LEU A 45 -8.63 4.49 -18.16
C LEU A 45 -9.45 5.38 -19.08
N ASN A 46 -10.70 5.66 -18.70
CA ASN A 46 -11.45 6.80 -19.26
C ASN A 46 -11.09 8.09 -18.51
N CYS A 47 -11.66 9.23 -18.88
CA CYS A 47 -11.38 10.52 -18.24
C CYS A 47 -11.72 10.51 -16.75
N GLN A 48 -12.79 9.84 -16.36
CA GLN A 48 -13.17 9.71 -14.95
C GLN A 48 -12.12 8.93 -14.15
N GLY A 49 -11.63 7.82 -14.69
CA GLY A 49 -10.58 7.02 -14.08
C GLY A 49 -9.24 7.77 -13.99
N LEU A 50 -8.90 8.57 -15.00
CA LEU A 50 -7.71 9.43 -14.94
C LEU A 50 -7.86 10.51 -13.87
N ASN A 51 -9.03 11.15 -13.78
CA ASN A 51 -9.32 12.14 -12.73
C ASN A 51 -9.26 11.49 -11.32
N ARG A 52 -9.74 10.24 -11.17
CA ARG A 52 -9.55 9.46 -9.94
C ARG A 52 -8.07 9.26 -9.63
N ALA A 53 -7.30 8.80 -10.60
CA ALA A 53 -5.86 8.58 -10.44
C ALA A 53 -5.12 9.83 -9.96
N MET A 54 -5.48 11.01 -10.49
CA MET A 54 -4.90 12.29 -10.07
C MET A 54 -5.30 12.71 -8.65
N ALA A 55 -6.46 12.28 -8.14
CA ALA A 55 -6.91 12.58 -6.79
C ALA A 55 -6.39 11.57 -5.73
N LEU A 56 -6.11 10.32 -6.13
CA LEU A 56 -5.65 9.24 -5.25
C LEU A 56 -4.43 9.57 -4.37
N PRO A 57 -3.40 10.30 -4.82
CA PRO A 57 -2.23 10.59 -4.01
C PRO A 57 -2.57 11.25 -2.67
N LYS A 58 -3.54 12.16 -2.67
CA LYS A 58 -3.99 12.83 -1.43
C LYS A 58 -4.71 11.85 -0.50
N VAL A 59 -5.56 11.00 -1.06
CA VAL A 59 -6.38 10.03 -0.29
C VAL A 59 -5.48 8.96 0.35
N LEU A 60 -4.65 8.29 -0.45
CA LEU A 60 -3.79 7.22 0.03
C LEU A 60 -2.81 7.73 1.09
N PHE A 61 -2.22 8.90 0.86
CA PHE A 61 -1.31 9.49 1.85
C PHE A 61 -2.01 9.86 3.16
N ALA A 62 -3.19 10.46 3.10
CA ALA A 62 -3.93 10.85 4.30
C ALA A 62 -4.36 9.64 5.15
N LYS A 63 -4.69 8.51 4.50
CA LYS A 63 -5.15 7.29 5.18
C LYS A 63 -4.01 6.38 5.65
N PHE A 64 -2.94 6.27 4.87
CA PHE A 64 -1.93 5.23 5.05
C PHE A 64 -0.48 5.75 5.13
N GLY A 65 -0.25 7.02 4.81
CA GLY A 65 1.09 7.58 4.63
C GLY A 65 1.72 7.16 3.30
N THR A 66 3.05 7.22 3.24
CA THR A 66 3.80 6.78 2.07
C THR A 66 3.90 5.26 2.07
N ALA A 67 3.59 4.63 0.94
CA ALA A 67 3.79 3.19 0.77
C ALA A 67 5.28 2.84 0.83
N SER A 68 5.59 1.65 1.35
CA SER A 68 6.92 1.06 1.25
C SER A 68 7.11 0.33 -0.08
N GLU A 69 6.04 -0.22 -0.63
CA GLU A 69 6.04 -0.96 -1.89
C GLU A 69 4.73 -0.75 -2.64
N ILE A 70 4.79 -0.78 -3.97
CA ILE A 70 3.63 -0.76 -4.85
C ILE A 70 3.73 -1.94 -5.82
N TYR A 71 2.65 -2.70 -5.97
CA TYR A 71 2.57 -3.78 -6.95
C TYR A 71 1.37 -3.60 -7.86
N ILE A 72 1.59 -3.90 -9.13
CA ILE A 72 0.57 -3.98 -10.18
C ILE A 72 0.80 -5.26 -10.99
N PRO A 73 -0.17 -5.74 -11.78
CA PRO A 73 0.08 -6.80 -12.74
C PRO A 73 1.12 -6.40 -13.78
N ALA A 74 1.81 -7.38 -14.33
CA ALA A 74 2.78 -7.19 -15.40
C ALA A 74 2.20 -6.38 -16.55
N VAL A 75 2.90 -5.31 -16.93
CA VAL A 75 2.57 -4.50 -18.10
C VAL A 75 3.32 -5.13 -19.28
N ASN A 76 2.71 -6.14 -19.89
CA ASN A 76 3.34 -6.87 -20.97
C ASN A 76 3.53 -5.98 -22.19
N ALA A 77 4.77 -5.85 -22.61
CA ALA A 77 5.10 -5.26 -23.90
C ALA A 77 4.85 -6.30 -25.00
N GLY A 78 4.09 -5.92 -25.99
CA GLY A 78 3.76 -6.70 -27.18
C GLY A 78 3.25 -5.71 -28.21
N ASP A 79 2.39 -6.17 -29.12
CA ASP A 79 1.69 -5.21 -30.03
C ASP A 79 0.80 -4.22 -29.27
N LYS A 80 0.36 -4.60 -28.07
CA LYS A 80 -0.47 -3.76 -27.18
C LYS A 80 -0.06 -3.94 -25.73
N THR A 81 -0.11 -2.84 -24.96
CA THR A 81 0.10 -2.85 -23.52
C THR A 81 -1.09 -3.46 -22.82
N LYS A 82 -0.87 -4.56 -22.08
CA LYS A 82 -1.87 -5.14 -21.18
C LYS A 82 -1.78 -4.51 -19.80
N SER A 83 -2.84 -4.63 -19.01
CA SER A 83 -2.88 -4.15 -17.61
C SER A 83 -2.53 -2.66 -17.43
N ALA A 84 -2.64 -1.87 -18.50
CA ALA A 84 -2.27 -0.44 -18.47
C ALA A 84 -3.06 0.36 -17.43
N ARG A 85 -4.33 0.00 -17.19
CA ARG A 85 -5.21 0.71 -16.24
C ARG A 85 -4.66 0.74 -14.82
N MET A 86 -4.09 -0.36 -14.33
CA MET A 86 -3.51 -0.43 -12.99
C MET A 86 -2.29 0.48 -12.88
N PHE A 87 -1.41 0.44 -13.87
CA PHE A 87 -0.27 1.33 -13.96
C PHE A 87 -0.69 2.81 -14.00
N GLN A 88 -1.63 3.15 -14.88
CA GLN A 88 -2.15 4.51 -15.02
C GLN A 88 -2.80 5.03 -13.73
N THR A 89 -3.51 4.16 -13.00
CA THR A 89 -4.17 4.51 -11.74
C THR A 89 -3.18 4.92 -10.66
N ILE A 90 -2.06 4.20 -10.51
CA ILE A 90 -1.14 4.42 -9.40
C ILE A 90 0.01 5.36 -9.73
N THR A 91 0.28 5.61 -11.02
CA THR A 91 1.40 6.44 -11.47
C THR A 91 1.44 7.82 -10.80
N PRO A 92 0.33 8.58 -10.68
CA PRO A 92 0.40 9.89 -10.01
C PRO A 92 0.83 9.81 -8.55
N TYR A 93 0.47 8.73 -7.83
CA TYR A 93 0.92 8.48 -6.46
C TYR A 93 2.42 8.15 -6.43
N ALA A 94 2.87 7.24 -7.28
CA ALA A 94 4.27 6.86 -7.38
C ALA A 94 5.16 8.05 -7.74
N VAL A 95 4.77 8.85 -8.73
CA VAL A 95 5.51 10.06 -9.13
C VAL A 95 5.58 11.07 -7.99
N LYS A 96 4.44 11.34 -7.33
CA LYS A 96 4.38 12.35 -6.26
C LYS A 96 5.31 12.02 -5.08
N TYR A 97 5.45 10.76 -4.73
CA TYR A 97 6.23 10.30 -3.57
C TYR A 97 7.54 9.62 -3.95
N ASN A 98 7.92 9.66 -5.23
CA ASN A 98 9.14 9.05 -5.79
C ASN A 98 9.28 7.57 -5.39
N LEU A 99 8.25 6.78 -5.74
CA LEU A 99 8.17 5.37 -5.42
C LEU A 99 8.30 4.51 -6.68
N ASP A 100 8.96 3.37 -6.54
CA ASP A 100 9.02 2.35 -7.58
C ASP A 100 7.68 1.59 -7.66
N ILE A 101 7.38 1.08 -8.86
CA ILE A 101 6.21 0.23 -9.12
C ILE A 101 6.72 -1.13 -9.57
N ASN A 102 6.47 -2.16 -8.78
CA ASN A 102 6.77 -3.53 -9.13
C ASN A 102 5.66 -4.13 -10.02
N SER A 103 6.02 -4.56 -11.21
CA SER A 103 5.12 -5.18 -12.20
C SER A 103 5.61 -6.56 -12.64
N SER A 104 6.15 -7.34 -11.71
CA SER A 104 6.83 -8.61 -12.00
C SER A 104 5.89 -9.81 -12.06
N TYR A 105 4.62 -9.68 -11.66
CA TYR A 105 3.68 -10.79 -11.53
C TYR A 105 2.53 -10.65 -12.52
N ASP A 106 2.16 -11.75 -13.18
CA ASP A 106 0.97 -11.78 -14.02
C ASP A 106 -0.31 -11.58 -13.20
N THR A 107 -1.39 -11.19 -13.87
CA THR A 107 -2.68 -10.86 -13.23
C THR A 107 -3.19 -11.98 -12.33
N GLU A 108 -2.95 -13.25 -12.68
CA GLU A 108 -3.43 -14.44 -11.98
C GLU A 108 -2.36 -15.12 -11.11
N ASP A 109 -1.14 -14.58 -11.06
CA ASP A 109 -0.07 -15.18 -10.25
C ASP A 109 -0.15 -14.78 -8.77
N TYR A 110 -1.31 -15.04 -8.17
CA TYR A 110 -1.63 -14.67 -6.79
C TYR A 110 -0.68 -15.28 -5.75
N LYS A 111 -0.18 -16.49 -6.01
CA LYS A 111 0.65 -17.23 -5.03
C LYS A 111 2.04 -16.62 -4.89
N HIS A 112 2.70 -16.32 -6.01
CA HIS A 112 4.02 -15.73 -5.97
C HIS A 112 3.97 -14.28 -5.52
N LEU A 113 2.96 -13.52 -5.98
CA LEU A 113 2.69 -12.17 -5.47
C LEU A 113 2.51 -12.16 -3.96
N ALA A 114 1.62 -13.01 -3.42
CA ALA A 114 1.36 -13.07 -1.98
C ALA A 114 2.61 -13.48 -1.19
N LYS A 115 3.39 -14.44 -1.67
CA LYS A 115 4.65 -14.86 -1.04
C LYS A 115 5.63 -13.68 -0.92
N GLU A 116 5.77 -12.88 -1.96
CA GLU A 116 6.64 -11.70 -1.96
C GLU A 116 6.10 -10.61 -1.02
N VAL A 117 4.81 -10.28 -1.12
CA VAL A 117 4.16 -9.26 -0.29
C VAL A 117 4.26 -9.59 1.21
N LEU A 118 4.14 -10.88 1.58
CA LEU A 118 4.25 -11.31 2.98
C LEU A 118 5.65 -11.14 3.59
N LEU A 119 6.69 -10.96 2.77
CA LEU A 119 8.05 -10.65 3.22
C LEU A 119 8.25 -9.17 3.52
N GLN A 120 7.33 -8.31 3.06
CA GLN A 120 7.43 -6.87 3.17
C GLN A 120 7.04 -6.36 4.57
N LYS A 121 7.29 -5.07 4.81
CA LYS A 121 6.95 -4.36 6.05
C LYS A 121 6.40 -2.98 5.72
N GLY A 122 5.59 -2.45 6.63
CA GLY A 122 4.98 -1.15 6.42
C GLY A 122 3.73 -1.24 5.55
N VAL A 123 3.51 -0.26 4.70
CA VAL A 123 2.33 -0.17 3.84
C VAL A 123 2.68 -0.66 2.44
N VAL A 124 2.04 -1.73 2.00
CA VAL A 124 2.13 -2.24 0.62
C VAL A 124 0.84 -1.92 -0.10
N VAL A 125 0.92 -1.25 -1.25
CA VAL A 125 -0.24 -0.92 -2.07
C VAL A 125 -0.30 -1.86 -3.27
N LEU A 126 -1.43 -2.53 -3.45
CA LEU A 126 -1.73 -3.35 -4.62
C LEU A 126 -2.82 -2.67 -5.45
N VAL A 127 -2.59 -2.51 -6.75
CA VAL A 127 -3.63 -2.03 -7.67
C VAL A 127 -3.92 -3.12 -8.68
N TRP A 128 -5.16 -3.61 -8.68
CA TRP A 128 -5.49 -4.80 -9.46
C TRP A 128 -6.87 -4.67 -10.13
N GLU A 129 -7.30 -5.71 -10.85
CA GLU A 129 -8.66 -5.81 -11.37
C GLU A 129 -9.59 -6.47 -10.34
N HIS A 130 -10.86 -6.08 -10.35
CA HIS A 130 -11.83 -6.49 -9.34
C HIS A 130 -12.01 -8.00 -9.21
N SER A 131 -11.98 -8.74 -10.32
CA SER A 131 -12.12 -10.21 -10.33
C SER A 131 -10.96 -10.94 -9.64
N ALA A 132 -9.76 -10.37 -9.67
CA ALA A 132 -8.56 -10.96 -9.07
C ALA A 132 -8.38 -10.60 -7.58
N ILE A 133 -8.90 -9.47 -7.12
CA ILE A 133 -8.70 -8.98 -5.75
C ILE A 133 -9.13 -10.00 -4.68
N PRO A 134 -10.29 -10.69 -4.78
CA PRO A 134 -10.66 -11.73 -3.81
C PRO A 134 -9.66 -12.89 -3.74
N HIS A 135 -9.12 -13.31 -4.88
CA HIS A 135 -8.10 -14.36 -4.94
C HIS A 135 -6.79 -13.94 -4.30
N ILE A 136 -6.37 -12.69 -4.51
CA ILE A 136 -5.18 -12.11 -3.85
C ILE A 136 -5.38 -12.08 -2.34
N ALA A 137 -6.55 -11.64 -1.85
CA ALA A 137 -6.83 -11.61 -0.42
C ALA A 137 -6.77 -13.00 0.22
N LYS A 138 -7.31 -14.03 -0.46
CA LYS A 138 -7.17 -15.44 -0.04
C LYS A 138 -5.72 -15.89 0.00
N ALA A 139 -4.94 -15.58 -1.04
CA ALA A 139 -3.52 -15.93 -1.10
C ALA A 139 -2.71 -15.22 0.00
N LEU A 140 -3.10 -14.02 0.44
CA LEU A 140 -2.53 -13.29 1.57
C LEU A 140 -2.97 -13.83 2.95
N GLY A 141 -3.76 -14.92 2.99
CA GLY A 141 -4.10 -15.63 4.22
C GLY A 141 -5.42 -15.22 4.87
N VAL A 142 -6.27 -14.44 4.20
CA VAL A 142 -7.63 -14.14 4.68
C VAL A 142 -8.47 -15.42 4.59
N GLN A 143 -8.99 -15.87 5.75
CA GLN A 143 -9.76 -17.12 5.86
C GLN A 143 -11.27 -16.87 5.92
N GLU A 144 -11.70 -15.64 6.10
CA GLU A 144 -13.10 -15.24 6.13
C GLU A 144 -13.74 -15.48 4.76
N ASP A 145 -15.06 -15.58 4.73
CA ASP A 145 -15.79 -15.64 3.45
C ASP A 145 -15.68 -14.28 2.73
N ILE A 146 -14.93 -14.28 1.64
CA ILE A 146 -14.62 -13.08 0.88
C ILE A 146 -15.68 -12.94 -0.21
N ARG A 147 -16.47 -11.88 -0.16
CA ARG A 147 -17.42 -11.53 -1.22
C ARG A 147 -16.68 -11.09 -2.48
N ASP A 148 -17.30 -11.31 -3.63
CA ASP A 148 -16.81 -10.78 -4.89
C ASP A 148 -16.76 -9.24 -4.84
N TRP A 149 -15.76 -8.66 -5.49
CA TRP A 149 -15.69 -7.23 -5.66
C TRP A 149 -16.61 -6.80 -6.79
N PRO A 150 -17.63 -5.96 -6.54
CA PRO A 150 -18.57 -5.57 -7.58
C PRO A 150 -17.91 -4.88 -8.77
N GLY A 151 -18.27 -5.25 -9.98
CA GLY A 151 -17.70 -4.66 -11.20
C GLY A 151 -18.00 -3.16 -11.38
N SER A 152 -18.95 -2.60 -10.66
CA SER A 152 -19.26 -1.16 -10.63
C SER A 152 -18.55 -0.39 -9.50
N ASP A 153 -17.86 -1.09 -8.58
CA ASP A 153 -17.23 -0.46 -7.42
C ASP A 153 -15.77 -0.08 -7.74
N PHE A 154 -15.51 1.20 -7.87
CA PHE A 154 -14.18 1.80 -8.06
C PHE A 154 -13.71 2.57 -6.82
N ASP A 155 -14.52 2.62 -5.74
CA ASP A 155 -14.27 3.46 -4.57
C ASP A 155 -13.82 2.69 -3.33
N SER A 156 -14.00 1.38 -3.31
CA SER A 156 -13.59 0.55 -2.17
C SER A 156 -12.08 0.43 -2.04
N ILE A 157 -11.65 0.33 -0.79
CA ILE A 157 -10.28 -0.02 -0.39
C ILE A 157 -10.38 -1.24 0.52
N TRP A 158 -9.66 -2.31 0.21
CA TRP A 158 -9.50 -3.44 1.12
C TRP A 158 -8.16 -3.32 1.84
N ILE A 159 -8.20 -3.57 3.15
CA ILE A 159 -7.04 -3.43 4.02
C ILE A 159 -6.82 -4.75 4.75
N ILE A 160 -5.68 -5.39 4.52
CA ILE A 160 -5.31 -6.62 5.22
C ILE A 160 -4.22 -6.28 6.24
N THR A 161 -4.47 -6.66 7.48
CA THR A 161 -3.53 -6.51 8.59
C THR A 161 -3.24 -7.86 9.24
N TYR A 162 -2.10 -7.97 9.90
CA TYR A 162 -1.63 -9.22 10.49
C TYR A 162 -1.42 -9.06 11.99
N LYS A 163 -2.05 -9.92 12.78
CA LYS A 163 -1.84 -10.01 14.23
C LYS A 163 -1.67 -11.47 14.63
N ASN A 164 -0.58 -11.79 15.30
CA ASN A 164 -0.26 -13.16 15.71
C ASN A 164 -0.35 -14.19 14.57
N GLY A 165 0.10 -13.82 13.38
CA GLY A 165 0.06 -14.68 12.18
C GLY A 165 -1.32 -14.78 11.50
N LYS A 166 -2.36 -14.19 12.07
CA LYS A 166 -3.71 -14.17 11.47
C LYS A 166 -3.91 -12.93 10.62
N ALA A 167 -4.31 -13.12 9.35
CA ALA A 167 -4.76 -12.06 8.46
C ALA A 167 -6.20 -11.65 8.79
N THR A 168 -6.48 -10.35 8.78
CA THR A 168 -7.83 -9.78 8.95
C THR A 168 -8.07 -8.78 7.83
N LEU A 169 -9.18 -8.93 7.12
CA LEU A 169 -9.63 -8.03 6.06
C LEU A 169 -10.63 -7.01 6.64
N THR A 170 -10.40 -5.74 6.35
CA THR A 170 -11.35 -4.65 6.60
C THR A 170 -11.53 -3.85 5.33
N ALA A 171 -12.68 -3.18 5.18
CA ALA A 171 -12.98 -2.33 4.04
C ALA A 171 -13.05 -0.86 4.45
N ASP A 172 -12.60 0.01 3.55
CA ASP A 172 -12.70 1.46 3.61
C ASP A 172 -13.10 1.98 2.22
N LYS A 173 -13.19 3.28 2.03
CA LYS A 173 -13.53 3.95 0.78
C LYS A 173 -12.47 4.98 0.41
N GLU A 174 -12.25 5.18 -0.90
CA GLU A 174 -11.47 6.33 -1.36
C GLU A 174 -12.21 7.64 -1.06
N GLY A 175 -13.54 7.62 -1.13
CA GLY A 175 -14.40 8.79 -0.96
C GLY A 175 -14.30 9.76 -2.13
N LEU A 176 -13.94 9.25 -3.32
CA LEU A 176 -13.77 10.04 -4.52
C LEU A 176 -15.00 9.94 -5.42
N ASN A 177 -15.42 11.09 -5.94
CA ASN A 177 -16.43 11.20 -6.99
C ASN A 177 -15.86 12.03 -8.16
N PRO A 178 -14.95 11.44 -8.95
CA PRO A 178 -14.26 12.18 -10.00
C PRO A 178 -15.18 12.55 -11.16
N SER A 179 -14.94 13.70 -11.76
CA SER A 179 -15.62 14.14 -12.97
C SER A 179 -15.33 13.20 -14.14
N ALA A 180 -16.34 12.98 -14.99
CA ALA A 180 -16.16 12.28 -16.27
C ALA A 180 -15.62 13.19 -17.40
N ALA A 181 -15.49 14.48 -17.16
CA ALA A 181 -14.94 15.42 -18.16
C ALA A 181 -13.45 15.17 -18.37
N CYS A 182 -13.00 15.34 -19.63
CA CYS A 182 -11.58 15.35 -20.00
C CYS A 182 -11.07 16.80 -19.96
N PRO A 183 -10.36 17.23 -18.90
CA PRO A 183 -9.90 18.62 -18.78
C PRO A 183 -8.60 18.92 -19.56
N PHE A 184 -8.17 18.00 -20.43
CA PHE A 184 -6.92 18.06 -21.22
C PHE A 184 -7.20 17.86 -22.71
#